data_d4d15cfcc717052f8087d7d68f27e620
#
_entry.id   d4d15cfcc717052f8087d7d68f27e620
#
_cell.length_a   1.000
_cell.length_b   1.000
_cell.length_c   1.000
_cell.angle_alpha   90.00
_cell.angle_beta   90.00
_cell.angle_gamma   90.00
#
_symmetry.space_group_name_H-M   'P 1'
#
loop_
_entity.id
_entity.type
_entity.pdbx_description
1 polymer ?
#
loop_
_entity_poly.entity_id
_entity_poly.type
_entity_poly.pdbx_seq_one_letter_code
_entity_poly.pdbx_strand_id
1 'polypeptide(L)'
;MRALVYDEYTTDDDFSKILKIKNLPEPEPRSNEVVFKVISAGLNYDDIWGMRGKPLAIPLPHISGTDAAGEVIAVGSDVKNIKIGDRVVSHGNMS
;
A
#
# COMPACT_ATOMS: atom_id res chain seq x y z
N MET A 1 -9.20 8.86 1.48
CA MET A 1 -7.73 8.98 1.42
C MET A 1 -7.24 9.16 0.00
N ARG A 2 -6.12 9.81 -0.17
CA ARG A 2 -5.48 9.93 -1.48
C ARG A 2 -4.50 8.78 -1.66
N ALA A 3 -4.52 8.15 -2.82
CA ALA A 3 -3.64 7.03 -3.11
C ALA A 3 -3.11 7.11 -4.55
N LEU A 4 -1.90 6.64 -4.74
CA LEU A 4 -1.28 6.49 -6.05
C LEU A 4 -1.63 5.11 -6.58
N VAL A 5 -2.40 5.07 -7.67
CA VAL A 5 -3.05 3.85 -8.16
C VAL A 5 -2.72 3.65 -9.64
N TYR A 6 -2.61 2.40 -10.06
CA TYR A 6 -2.60 2.04 -11.47
C TYR A 6 -3.59 0.90 -11.73
N ASP A 7 -4.21 0.91 -12.91
CA ASP A 7 -5.21 -0.07 -13.32
C ASP A 7 -4.83 -0.81 -14.60
N GLU A 8 -3.59 -0.65 -15.05
CA GLU A 8 -3.03 -1.37 -16.19
C GLU A 8 -1.53 -1.57 -15.99
N TYR A 9 -0.97 -2.55 -16.69
CA TYR A 9 0.49 -2.75 -16.73
C TYR A 9 1.10 -1.95 -17.86
N THR A 10 2.41 -1.73 -17.79
CA THR A 10 3.13 -1.02 -18.84
C THR A 10 4.52 -1.62 -19.07
N THR A 11 4.98 -1.55 -20.32
CA THR A 11 6.37 -1.81 -20.69
C THR A 11 7.14 -0.51 -20.94
N ASP A 12 6.47 0.63 -20.86
CA ASP A 12 7.06 1.96 -21.03
C ASP A 12 7.89 2.33 -19.80
N ASP A 13 8.99 3.04 -19.97
CA ASP A 13 9.81 3.53 -18.87
C ASP A 13 9.23 4.78 -18.23
N ASP A 14 8.26 5.42 -18.85
CA ASP A 14 7.53 6.53 -18.25
C ASP A 14 6.28 6.02 -17.53
N PHE A 15 6.46 5.66 -16.25
CA PHE A 15 5.39 5.12 -15.42
C PHE A 15 4.28 6.14 -15.12
N SER A 16 4.54 7.43 -15.31
CA SER A 16 3.52 8.47 -15.08
C SER A 16 2.31 8.32 -15.98
N LYS A 17 2.45 7.61 -17.08
CA LYS A 17 1.33 7.35 -18.01
C LYS A 17 0.24 6.49 -17.41
N ILE A 18 0.58 5.62 -16.47
CA ILE A 18 -0.39 4.71 -15.83
C ILE A 18 -0.68 5.06 -14.38
N LEU A 19 0.17 5.84 -13.72
CA LEU A 19 -0.01 6.22 -12.32
C LEU A 19 -0.99 7.38 -12.20
N LYS A 20 -1.97 7.24 -11.32
CA LYS A 20 -3.00 8.26 -11.07
C LYS A 20 -3.19 8.45 -9.58
N ILE A 21 -3.44 9.69 -9.16
CA ILE A 21 -3.83 9.98 -7.79
C ILE A 21 -5.35 9.92 -7.72
N LYS A 22 -5.88 9.07 -6.85
CA LYS A 22 -7.31 8.90 -6.65
C LYS A 22 -7.68 9.08 -5.19
N ASN A 23 -8.89 9.57 -4.95
CA ASN A 23 -9.49 9.56 -3.62
C ASN A 23 -10.20 8.23 -3.43
N LEU A 24 -9.81 7.49 -2.39
CA LEU A 24 -10.38 6.20 -2.05
C LEU A 24 -11.01 6.27 -0.66
N PRO A 25 -11.96 5.37 -0.35
CA PRO A 25 -12.50 5.27 1.00
C PRO A 25 -11.39 4.97 2.01
N GLU A 26 -11.55 5.45 3.24
CA GLU A 26 -10.66 5.06 4.33
C GLU A 26 -10.78 3.56 4.56
N PRO A 27 -9.64 2.85 4.69
CA PRO A 27 -9.70 1.41 4.95
C PRO A 27 -10.18 1.12 6.36
N GLU A 28 -10.82 -0.02 6.53
CA GLU A 28 -11.21 -0.54 7.85
C GLU A 28 -10.44 -1.81 8.13
N PRO A 29 -9.94 -2.04 9.37
CA PRO A 29 -9.18 -3.23 9.67
C PRO A 29 -10.10 -4.45 9.81
N ARG A 30 -9.67 -5.59 9.29
CA ARG A 30 -10.25 -6.87 9.65
C ARG A 30 -9.83 -7.22 11.08
N SER A 31 -10.39 -8.31 11.63
CA SER A 31 -10.18 -8.67 13.04
C SER A 31 -8.70 -8.80 13.44
N ASN A 32 -7.85 -9.21 12.50
CA ASN A 32 -6.41 -9.42 12.75
C ASN A 32 -5.52 -8.37 12.08
N GLU A 33 -6.10 -7.26 11.67
CA GLU A 33 -5.38 -6.20 10.96
C GLU A 33 -5.36 -4.90 11.74
N VAL A 34 -4.43 -4.03 11.36
CA VAL A 34 -4.39 -2.65 11.82
C VAL A 34 -4.41 -1.71 10.62
N VAL A 35 -4.91 -0.51 10.85
CA VAL A 35 -4.80 0.60 9.90
C VAL A 35 -3.88 1.64 10.51
N PHE A 36 -2.90 2.11 9.75
CA PHE A 36 -2.05 3.20 10.21
C PHE A 36 -2.06 4.36 9.20
N LYS A 37 -1.91 5.57 9.75
CA LYS A 37 -1.75 6.77 8.94
C LYS A 37 -0.31 6.82 8.45
N VAL A 38 -0.11 6.87 7.14
CA VAL A 38 1.21 6.92 6.55
C VAL A 38 1.86 8.28 6.80
N ILE A 39 3.04 8.25 7.41
CA ILE A 39 3.87 9.44 7.64
C ILE A 39 4.96 9.50 6.58
N SER A 40 5.54 8.37 6.21
CA SER A 40 6.52 8.27 5.15
C SER A 40 6.38 6.96 4.40
N ALA A 41 6.73 6.96 3.13
CA ALA A 41 6.70 5.78 2.27
C ALA A 41 8.01 5.70 1.50
N GLY A 42 8.47 4.48 1.26
CA GLY A 42 9.71 4.22 0.51
C GLY A 42 9.41 3.72 -0.88
N LEU A 43 10.38 3.88 -1.76
CA LEU A 43 10.36 3.30 -3.10
C LEU A 43 11.16 2.01 -3.10
N ASN A 44 10.66 1.02 -3.85
CA ASN A 44 11.29 -0.28 -3.96
C ASN A 44 11.19 -0.77 -5.42
N TYR A 45 12.10 -1.62 -5.84
CA TYR A 45 12.05 -2.17 -7.19
C TYR A 45 10.80 -3.03 -7.42
N ASP A 46 10.21 -3.56 -6.37
CA ASP A 46 8.92 -4.27 -6.44
C ASP A 46 7.81 -3.41 -7.03
N ASP A 47 7.88 -2.11 -6.84
CA ASP A 47 6.90 -1.17 -7.40
C ASP A 47 6.96 -1.18 -8.92
N ILE A 48 8.17 -1.27 -9.47
CA ILE A 48 8.40 -1.37 -10.92
C ILE A 48 7.89 -2.72 -11.43
N TRP A 49 8.20 -3.81 -10.75
CA TRP A 49 7.73 -5.14 -11.12
C TRP A 49 6.19 -5.20 -11.13
N GLY A 50 5.56 -4.56 -10.16
CA GLY A 50 4.10 -4.48 -10.12
C GLY A 50 3.51 -3.79 -11.36
N MET A 51 4.09 -2.68 -11.76
CA MET A 51 3.64 -1.94 -12.94
C MET A 51 3.96 -2.66 -14.26
N ARG A 52 4.99 -3.50 -14.29
CA ARG A 52 5.28 -4.38 -15.43
C ARG A 52 4.36 -5.59 -15.50
N GLY A 53 3.77 -5.99 -14.38
CA GLY A 53 3.03 -7.25 -14.27
C GLY A 53 3.90 -8.47 -14.27
N LYS A 54 5.20 -8.33 -13.97
CA LYS A 54 6.21 -9.40 -14.00
C LYS A 54 7.13 -9.27 -12.80
N PRO A 55 7.66 -10.37 -12.26
CA PRO A 55 7.46 -11.76 -12.69
C PRO A 55 6.07 -12.32 -12.40
N LEU A 56 5.30 -11.66 -11.51
CA LEU A 56 3.94 -12.07 -11.17
C LEU A 56 2.97 -10.95 -11.49
N ALA A 57 1.83 -11.30 -12.09
CA ALA A 57 0.75 -10.35 -12.31
C ALA A 57 0.03 -10.06 -10.98
N ILE A 58 -0.11 -8.78 -10.66
CA ILE A 58 -0.83 -8.32 -9.48
C ILE A 58 -2.27 -7.98 -9.89
N PRO A 59 -3.28 -8.34 -9.08
CA PRO A 59 -4.65 -7.92 -9.38
C PRO A 59 -4.77 -6.40 -9.52
N LEU A 60 -5.49 -5.97 -10.54
CA LEU A 60 -5.72 -4.55 -10.84
C LEU A 60 -7.17 -4.16 -10.51
N PRO A 61 -7.45 -2.94 -10.09
CA PRO A 61 -6.50 -1.84 -9.82
C PRO A 61 -5.67 -2.08 -8.58
N HIS A 62 -4.48 -1.50 -8.52
CA HIS A 62 -3.56 -1.69 -7.40
C HIS A 62 -3.05 -0.35 -6.88
N ILE A 63 -2.96 -0.23 -5.55
CA ILE A 63 -2.31 0.91 -4.90
C ILE A 63 -0.81 0.65 -4.88
N SER A 64 -0.04 1.56 -5.47
CA SER A 64 1.41 1.43 -5.57
C SER A 64 2.08 1.53 -4.22
N GLY A 65 3.18 0.78 -4.05
CA GLY A 65 4.02 0.84 -2.87
C GLY A 65 3.76 -0.28 -1.87
N THR A 66 4.84 -0.69 -1.18
CA THR A 66 4.78 -1.72 -0.13
C THR A 66 5.44 -1.28 1.16
N ASP A 67 6.29 -0.25 1.10
CA ASP A 67 7.10 0.20 2.23
C ASP A 67 6.55 1.51 2.77
N ALA A 68 6.10 1.49 4.00
CA ALA A 68 5.58 2.67 4.67
C ALA A 68 5.82 2.62 6.16
N ALA A 69 5.86 3.79 6.78
CA ALA A 69 5.91 3.96 8.23
C ALA A 69 4.83 4.94 8.65
N GLY A 70 4.26 4.72 9.80
CA GLY A 70 3.20 5.59 10.28
C GLY A 70 2.75 5.30 11.69
N GLU A 71 1.60 5.85 12.03
CA GLU A 71 1.00 5.74 13.35
C GLU A 71 -0.34 5.01 13.26
N VAL A 72 -0.53 4.03 14.11
CA VAL A 72 -1.76 3.22 14.14
C VAL A 72 -2.95 4.09 14.53
N ILE A 73 -4.01 4.04 13.72
CA ILE A 73 -5.26 4.79 13.96
C ILE A 73 -6.46 3.88 14.18
N ALA A 74 -6.36 2.60 13.83
CA ALA A 74 -7.43 1.63 14.09
C ALA A 74 -6.83 0.23 14.21
N VAL A 75 -7.42 -0.59 15.06
CA VAL A 75 -6.98 -1.98 15.28
C VAL A 75 -8.18 -2.91 15.20
N GLY A 76 -7.95 -4.10 14.66
CA GLY A 76 -8.95 -5.16 14.63
C GLY A 76 -9.17 -5.77 16.01
N SER A 77 -10.30 -6.41 16.20
CA SER A 77 -10.73 -6.95 17.51
C SER A 77 -9.82 -8.03 18.07
N ASP A 78 -9.08 -8.74 17.21
CA ASP A 78 -8.18 -9.82 17.63
C ASP A 78 -6.72 -9.37 17.77
N VAL A 79 -6.43 -8.10 17.53
CA VAL A 79 -5.08 -7.56 17.66
C VAL A 79 -4.80 -7.29 19.15
N LYS A 80 -3.73 -7.91 19.69
CA LYS A 80 -3.40 -7.85 21.12
C LYS A 80 -2.13 -7.05 21.43
N ASN A 81 -1.19 -7.02 20.50
CA ASN A 81 0.16 -6.51 20.74
C ASN A 81 0.43 -5.15 20.08
N ILE A 82 -0.54 -4.58 19.41
CA ILE A 82 -0.46 -3.27 18.79
C ILE A 82 -1.68 -2.46 19.21
N LYS A 83 -1.49 -1.18 19.48
CA LYS A 83 -2.57 -0.29 19.93
C LYS A 83 -2.54 1.01 19.17
N ILE A 84 -3.65 1.74 19.19
CA ILE A 84 -3.77 3.07 18.60
C ILE A 84 -2.69 3.98 19.21
N GLY A 85 -2.00 4.71 18.33
CA GLY A 85 -0.89 5.57 18.71
C GLY A 85 0.49 4.94 18.53
N ASP A 86 0.58 3.63 18.34
CA ASP A 86 1.87 2.96 18.12
C ASP A 86 2.45 3.36 16.78
N ARG A 87 3.78 3.49 16.72
CA ARG A 87 4.52 3.69 15.48
C ARG A 87 4.88 2.36 14.88
N VAL A 88 4.63 2.21 13.60
CA VAL A 88 4.81 0.94 12.90
C VAL A 88 5.45 1.16 11.54
N VAL A 89 6.05 0.11 11.02
CA VAL A 89 6.49 0.04 9.63
C VAL A 89 5.84 -1.18 8.98
N SER A 90 5.52 -1.05 7.70
CA SER A 90 5.06 -2.21 6.95
C SER A 90 6.22 -3.11 6.58
N HIS A 91 5.96 -4.42 6.51
CA HIS A 91 6.94 -5.38 6.00
C HIS A 91 6.81 -5.44 4.47
N GLY A 92 7.91 -5.32 3.74
CA GLY A 92 7.90 -5.21 2.28
C GLY A 92 7.33 -6.42 1.53
N ASN A 93 7.14 -7.56 2.20
CA ASN A 93 6.53 -8.75 1.60
C ASN A 93 5.03 -8.83 1.83
N MET A 94 4.47 -7.86 2.52
CA MET A 94 3.02 -7.81 2.76
C MET A 94 2.35 -7.07 1.62
N SER A 95 1.72 -7.79 0.78
CA SER A 95 0.99 -7.24 -0.35
C SER A 95 -0.49 -7.53 -0.22
#